data_33f5245af5cc3f6f47f1efa142e7c076
#
_entry.id   33f5245af5cc3f6f47f1efa142e7c076
#
_cell.length_a   1.000
_cell.length_b   1.000
_cell.length_c   1.000
_cell.angle_alpha   90.00
_cell.angle_beta   90.00
_cell.angle_gamma   90.00
#
_symmetry.space_group_name_H-M   'P 1'
#
loop_
_entity.id
_entity.type
_entity.pdbx_description
1 polymer ?
#
loop_
_entity_poly.entity_id
_entity_poly.type
_entity_poly.pdbx_seq_one_letter_code
_entity_poly.pdbx_strand_id
1 'polypeptide(L)'
;MEHRTIGELMTRQVVSVQLDTPFKDIAQILADNAVSAVPVLDSLGRPAGIVSEADLLRKAADQSDLSGRTPLPHLEAWERARAGGRTAGDLMSAPAVCAHPEWTVVEAARLMEVQNVKRLPVVNETEMLLGIVSRSDLLRVFLRQDKAIQEEISREVIGRTARLGAAGVTADVIQGQVALHGSVDEPLLTPVLVRMCASVDGVVSVSEDLKPAMAAGPAEGSGAHS
;
A
#
# COMPACT_ATOMS: atom_id res chain seq x y z
N MET A 1 -7.18 -14.28 8.45
CA MET A 1 -6.23 -13.75 7.46
C MET A 1 -5.52 -12.60 8.12
N GLU A 2 -4.23 -12.67 8.24
CA GLU A 2 -3.40 -11.55 8.68
C GLU A 2 -2.98 -10.80 7.42
N HIS A 3 -3.61 -9.65 7.15
CA HIS A 3 -3.07 -8.71 6.19
C HIS A 3 -1.78 -8.13 6.75
N ARG A 4 -0.78 -7.99 5.92
CA ARG A 4 0.41 -7.24 6.32
C ARG A 4 0.02 -5.82 6.69
N THR A 5 0.48 -5.40 7.85
CA THR A 5 0.26 -4.04 8.32
C THR A 5 1.33 -3.09 7.78
N ILE A 6 1.01 -1.80 7.79
CA ILE A 6 1.99 -0.77 7.44
C ILE A 6 3.20 -0.81 8.39
N GLY A 7 2.98 -1.16 9.67
CA GLY A 7 4.05 -1.35 10.64
C GLY A 7 5.06 -2.44 10.31
N GLU A 8 4.67 -3.44 9.51
CA GLU A 8 5.57 -4.49 9.01
C GLU A 8 6.32 -4.10 7.74
N LEU A 9 5.77 -3.19 6.95
CA LEU A 9 6.31 -2.76 5.66
C LEU A 9 7.15 -1.49 5.76
N MET A 10 6.92 -0.65 6.78
CA MET A 10 7.56 0.64 6.92
C MET A 10 9.06 0.53 7.18
N THR A 11 9.81 1.50 6.70
CA THR A 11 11.19 1.76 7.12
C THR A 11 11.18 2.44 8.47
N ARG A 12 11.79 1.83 9.49
CA ARG A 12 11.81 2.36 10.87
C ARG A 12 12.90 3.37 11.12
N GLN A 13 14.06 3.21 10.49
CA GLN A 13 15.17 4.17 10.56
C GLN A 13 14.92 5.30 9.56
N VAL A 14 14.12 6.28 9.98
CA VAL A 14 13.72 7.38 9.11
C VAL A 14 14.74 8.50 9.19
N VAL A 15 15.31 8.86 8.04
CA VAL A 15 16.04 10.10 7.88
C VAL A 15 15.05 11.24 7.86
N SER A 16 15.21 12.22 8.74
CA SER A 16 14.31 13.36 8.92
C SER A 16 15.07 14.64 9.10
N VAL A 17 14.41 15.78 8.95
CA VAL A 17 14.98 17.12 9.15
C VAL A 17 14.07 17.94 10.08
N GLN A 18 14.61 19.04 10.62
CA GLN A 18 13.84 19.99 11.43
C GLN A 18 13.30 21.12 10.57
N LEU A 19 12.33 21.87 11.08
CA LEU A 19 11.72 23.00 10.37
C LEU A 19 12.73 24.06 9.88
N ASP A 20 13.76 24.29 10.65
CA ASP A 20 14.80 25.29 10.40
C ASP A 20 15.98 24.76 9.58
N THR A 21 16.00 23.47 9.21
CA THR A 21 17.09 22.86 8.43
C THR A 21 17.27 23.62 7.11
N PRO A 22 18.49 24.13 6.79
CA PRO A 22 18.74 24.89 5.59
C PRO A 22 18.64 24.07 4.30
N PHE A 23 18.31 24.73 3.18
CA PHE A 23 18.17 24.10 1.86
C PHE A 23 19.36 23.20 1.46
N LYS A 24 20.60 23.66 1.66
CA LYS A 24 21.79 22.90 1.28
C LYS A 24 21.95 21.63 2.10
N ASP A 25 21.64 21.71 3.38
CA ASP A 25 21.72 20.57 4.30
C ASP A 25 20.65 19.53 3.95
N ILE A 26 19.44 19.97 3.57
CA ILE A 26 18.40 19.06 3.07
C ILE A 26 18.90 18.33 1.81
N ALA A 27 19.47 19.06 0.83
CA ALA A 27 19.99 18.47 -0.40
C ALA A 27 21.09 17.44 -0.10
N GLN A 28 22.00 17.76 0.82
CA GLN A 28 23.07 16.86 1.25
C GLN A 28 22.50 15.61 1.94
N ILE A 29 21.55 15.78 2.86
CA ILE A 29 20.90 14.66 3.57
C ILE A 29 20.19 13.71 2.59
N LEU A 30 19.48 14.25 1.59
CA LEU A 30 18.84 13.43 0.56
C LEU A 30 19.86 12.62 -0.23
N ALA A 31 20.96 13.26 -0.65
CA ALA A 31 22.03 12.62 -1.43
C ALA A 31 22.78 11.54 -0.63
N ASP A 32 23.23 11.86 0.59
CA ASP A 32 24.03 10.97 1.43
C ASP A 32 23.25 9.70 1.83
N ASN A 33 21.94 9.82 1.99
CA ASN A 33 21.08 8.70 2.39
C ASN A 33 20.39 8.02 1.21
N ALA A 34 20.62 8.47 -0.03
CA ALA A 34 19.99 7.96 -1.25
C ALA A 34 18.44 7.92 -1.14
N VAL A 35 17.85 8.96 -0.53
CA VAL A 35 16.40 9.10 -0.38
C VAL A 35 15.90 10.31 -1.15
N SER A 36 14.71 10.20 -1.76
CA SER A 36 14.14 11.27 -2.60
C SER A 36 13.19 12.19 -1.84
N ALA A 37 12.96 11.98 -0.55
CA ALA A 37 12.27 12.92 0.35
C ALA A 37 12.42 12.48 1.80
N VAL A 38 12.27 13.44 2.71
CA VAL A 38 12.34 13.23 4.16
C VAL A 38 11.19 13.94 4.88
N PRO A 39 10.69 13.39 5.99
CA PRO A 39 9.77 14.08 6.89
C PRO A 39 10.48 15.29 7.53
N VAL A 40 9.72 16.37 7.65
CA VAL A 40 10.10 17.55 8.43
C VAL A 40 9.41 17.45 9.77
N LEU A 41 10.18 17.46 10.85
CA LEU A 41 9.65 17.29 12.20
C LEU A 41 9.54 18.64 12.92
N ASP A 42 8.53 18.73 13.77
CA ASP A 42 8.42 19.80 14.76
C ASP A 42 9.34 19.54 15.96
N SER A 43 9.36 20.47 16.92
CA SER A 43 10.16 20.38 18.15
C SER A 43 9.75 19.22 19.08
N LEU A 44 8.59 18.60 18.84
CA LEU A 44 8.08 17.44 19.56
C LEU A 44 8.35 16.12 18.83
N GLY A 45 8.99 16.15 17.65
CA GLY A 45 9.26 14.97 16.84
C GLY A 45 8.06 14.47 16.03
N ARG A 46 7.05 15.32 15.79
CA ARG A 46 5.88 15.00 14.99
C ARG A 46 6.11 15.46 13.55
N PRO A 47 5.63 14.72 12.54
CA PRO A 47 5.72 15.14 11.14
C PRO A 47 4.87 16.39 10.88
N ALA A 48 5.51 17.53 10.64
CA ALA A 48 4.86 18.78 10.22
C ALA A 48 4.59 18.81 8.71
N GLY A 49 5.48 18.18 7.92
CA GLY A 49 5.38 18.13 6.47
C GLY A 49 6.39 17.14 5.88
N ILE A 50 6.50 17.15 4.55
CA ILE A 50 7.50 16.40 3.80
C ILE A 50 8.21 17.35 2.84
N VAL A 51 9.54 17.26 2.76
CA VAL A 51 10.36 17.91 1.73
C VAL A 51 10.98 16.86 0.83
N SER A 52 10.93 17.09 -0.48
CA SER A 52 11.39 16.15 -1.51
C SER A 52 12.38 16.82 -2.49
N GLU A 53 13.10 15.99 -3.27
CA GLU A 53 13.91 16.46 -4.40
C GLU A 53 13.11 17.36 -5.34
N ALA A 54 11.83 17.05 -5.60
CA ALA A 54 10.98 17.87 -6.45
C ALA A 54 10.75 19.28 -5.89
N ASP A 55 10.66 19.42 -4.56
CA ASP A 55 10.52 20.72 -3.90
C ASP A 55 11.82 21.54 -4.02
N LEU A 56 12.98 20.89 -3.91
CA LEU A 56 14.28 21.52 -4.11
C LEU A 56 14.49 21.93 -5.58
N LEU A 57 14.09 21.05 -6.54
CA LEU A 57 14.22 21.35 -7.97
C LEU A 57 13.29 22.49 -8.43
N ARG A 58 12.10 22.64 -7.83
CA ARG A 58 11.22 23.80 -8.11
C ARG A 58 11.94 25.12 -7.82
N LYS A 59 12.71 25.18 -6.75
CA LYS A 59 13.53 26.37 -6.44
C LYS A 59 14.55 26.66 -7.55
N ALA A 60 15.18 25.64 -8.11
CA ALA A 60 16.11 25.80 -9.22
C ALA A 60 15.38 26.24 -10.51
N ALA A 61 14.19 25.70 -10.76
CA ALA A 61 13.36 26.03 -11.93
C ALA A 61 12.74 27.45 -11.89
N ASP A 62 12.59 28.02 -10.68
CA ASP A 62 12.09 29.39 -10.50
C ASP A 62 13.20 30.46 -10.63
N GLN A 63 14.46 30.05 -10.69
CA GLN A 63 15.56 30.97 -10.96
C GLN A 63 15.56 31.36 -12.45
N SER A 64 15.68 32.66 -12.73
CA SER A 64 15.87 33.16 -14.09
C SER A 64 17.18 32.58 -14.65
N ASP A 65 17.12 31.93 -15.80
CA ASP A 65 18.29 31.49 -16.49
C ASP A 65 19.06 32.68 -17.10
N LEU A 66 20.36 32.50 -17.40
CA LEU A 66 21.20 33.53 -18.01
C LEU A 66 20.68 33.96 -19.41
N SER A 67 19.75 33.25 -20.01
CA SER A 67 19.17 33.58 -21.33
C SER A 67 17.93 34.48 -21.23
N GLY A 68 17.52 34.88 -20.02
CA GLY A 68 16.36 35.75 -19.78
C GLY A 68 15.02 35.11 -20.04
N ARG A 69 14.94 33.79 -20.15
CA ARG A 69 13.67 33.07 -20.21
C ARG A 69 12.98 33.18 -18.86
N THR A 70 11.74 33.61 -18.89
CA THR A 70 10.88 33.71 -17.70
C THR A 70 10.66 32.34 -17.07
N PRO A 71 10.62 32.25 -15.73
CA PRO A 71 10.24 31.05 -15.01
C PRO A 71 8.93 30.46 -15.53
N LEU A 72 8.74 29.16 -15.35
CA LEU A 72 7.56 28.42 -15.82
C LEU A 72 6.26 29.19 -15.52
N PRO A 73 5.43 29.54 -16.54
CA PRO A 73 4.29 30.46 -16.38
C PRO A 73 3.10 29.84 -15.62
N HIS A 74 3.18 28.58 -15.17
CA HIS A 74 2.06 27.83 -14.60
C HIS A 74 2.22 27.46 -13.12
N LEU A 75 3.22 28.03 -12.40
CA LEU A 75 3.29 27.82 -10.96
C LEU A 75 2.20 28.62 -10.24
N GLU A 76 1.41 27.94 -9.40
CA GLU A 76 0.47 28.58 -8.50
C GLU A 76 1.19 29.52 -7.51
N ALA A 77 0.50 30.52 -7.00
CA ALA A 77 1.10 31.52 -6.10
C ALA A 77 1.78 30.90 -4.86
N TRP A 78 1.20 29.82 -4.32
CA TRP A 78 1.72 29.07 -3.19
C TRP A 78 2.97 28.23 -3.56
N GLU A 79 3.07 27.76 -4.82
CA GLU A 79 4.24 27.05 -5.32
C GLU A 79 5.43 28.01 -5.48
N ARG A 80 5.19 29.22 -5.96
CA ARG A 80 6.21 30.29 -6.03
C ARG A 80 6.69 30.72 -4.66
N ALA A 81 5.80 30.84 -3.68
CA ALA A 81 6.20 31.15 -2.30
C ALA A 81 7.14 30.10 -1.74
N ARG A 82 6.89 28.80 -1.99
CA ARG A 82 7.79 27.70 -1.60
C ARG A 82 9.11 27.74 -2.36
N ALA A 83 9.10 28.04 -3.64
CA ALA A 83 10.35 28.15 -4.44
C ALA A 83 11.31 29.20 -3.88
N GLY A 84 10.80 30.25 -3.22
CA GLY A 84 11.59 31.25 -2.48
C GLY A 84 12.17 30.75 -1.15
N GLY A 85 11.70 29.63 -0.61
CA GLY A 85 12.03 29.12 0.71
C GLY A 85 13.51 28.84 0.93
N ARG A 86 13.98 28.98 2.19
CA ARG A 86 15.37 28.75 2.58
C ARG A 86 15.54 27.60 3.56
N THR A 87 14.47 27.22 4.23
CA THR A 87 14.45 26.17 5.26
C THR A 87 13.46 25.06 4.88
N ALA A 88 13.53 23.93 5.57
CA ALA A 88 12.63 22.82 5.38
C ALA A 88 11.17 23.23 5.60
N GLY A 89 10.89 24.05 6.61
CA GLY A 89 9.56 24.57 6.89
C GLY A 89 8.98 25.41 5.75
N ASP A 90 9.82 26.17 5.05
CA ASP A 90 9.39 26.97 3.90
C ASP A 90 9.09 26.11 2.67
N LEU A 91 9.89 25.05 2.47
CA LEU A 91 9.89 24.22 1.26
C LEU A 91 8.91 23.05 1.31
N MET A 92 8.60 22.55 2.51
CA MET A 92 7.81 21.33 2.69
C MET A 92 6.39 21.43 2.15
N SER A 93 5.85 20.29 1.77
CA SER A 93 4.41 20.11 1.63
C SER A 93 3.81 19.84 3.00
N ALA A 94 2.90 20.69 3.44
CA ALA A 94 2.24 20.65 4.74
C ALA A 94 0.72 20.80 4.60
N PRO A 95 -0.09 20.22 5.52
CA PRO A 95 0.33 19.35 6.60
C PRO A 95 0.84 17.98 6.10
N ALA A 96 1.62 17.26 6.91
CA ALA A 96 2.01 15.90 6.61
C ALA A 96 0.77 14.98 6.61
N VAL A 97 0.60 14.20 5.55
CA VAL A 97 -0.40 13.13 5.51
C VAL A 97 0.23 11.89 6.12
N CYS A 98 -0.29 11.43 7.25
CA CYS A 98 0.29 10.34 8.04
C CYS A 98 -0.57 9.07 7.96
N ALA A 99 0.05 7.92 8.20
CA ALA A 99 -0.59 6.62 8.38
C ALA A 99 -0.33 6.09 9.79
N HIS A 100 -1.08 5.07 10.21
CA HIS A 100 -0.85 4.36 11.45
C HIS A 100 -0.30 2.95 11.20
N PRO A 101 0.50 2.37 12.11
CA PRO A 101 1.18 1.10 11.89
C PRO A 101 0.23 -0.09 11.72
N GLU A 102 -0.97 -0.03 12.28
CA GLU A 102 -2.01 -1.07 12.19
C GLU A 102 -2.80 -1.05 10.87
N TRP A 103 -2.64 0.00 10.06
CA TRP A 103 -3.34 0.09 8.78
C TRP A 103 -2.92 -1.00 7.81
N THR A 104 -3.85 -1.38 6.95
CA THR A 104 -3.60 -2.29 5.84
C THR A 104 -2.95 -1.57 4.65
N VAL A 105 -2.34 -2.34 3.76
CA VAL A 105 -1.81 -1.84 2.48
C VAL A 105 -2.88 -1.09 1.67
N VAL A 106 -4.12 -1.58 1.70
CA VAL A 106 -5.25 -1.00 0.94
C VAL A 106 -5.62 0.38 1.47
N GLU A 107 -5.66 0.56 2.80
CA GLU A 107 -5.95 1.86 3.42
C GLU A 107 -4.87 2.88 3.09
N ALA A 108 -3.59 2.50 3.24
CA ALA A 108 -2.48 3.37 2.90
C ALA A 108 -2.45 3.72 1.41
N ALA A 109 -2.69 2.75 0.51
CA ALA A 109 -2.73 2.99 -0.92
C ALA A 109 -3.85 3.97 -1.32
N ARG A 110 -5.05 3.81 -0.75
CA ARG A 110 -6.18 4.74 -0.97
C ARG A 110 -5.84 6.15 -0.50
N LEU A 111 -5.23 6.28 0.68
CA LEU A 111 -4.84 7.58 1.20
C LEU A 111 -3.80 8.25 0.30
N MET A 112 -2.77 7.49 -0.16
CA MET A 112 -1.77 8.00 -1.09
C MET A 112 -2.37 8.48 -2.40
N GLU A 113 -3.39 7.78 -2.92
CA GLU A 113 -4.08 8.15 -4.17
C GLU A 113 -4.95 9.38 -3.99
N VAL A 114 -5.81 9.41 -2.97
CA VAL A 114 -6.73 10.53 -2.69
C VAL A 114 -5.96 11.81 -2.39
N GLN A 115 -4.87 11.72 -1.62
CA GLN A 115 -4.05 12.87 -1.24
C GLN A 115 -2.95 13.19 -2.26
N ASN A 116 -2.85 12.39 -3.34
CA ASN A 116 -1.80 12.51 -4.36
C ASN A 116 -0.38 12.58 -3.78
N VAL A 117 -0.10 11.76 -2.76
CA VAL A 117 1.22 11.67 -2.12
C VAL A 117 1.92 10.36 -2.47
N LYS A 118 3.25 10.36 -2.44
CA LYS A 118 4.07 9.18 -2.79
C LYS A 118 4.54 8.38 -1.58
N ARG A 119 4.39 8.94 -0.38
CA ARG A 119 4.83 8.35 0.88
C ARG A 119 4.03 8.92 2.05
N LEU A 120 3.98 8.16 3.12
CA LEU A 120 3.29 8.53 4.35
C LEU A 120 4.26 8.34 5.52
N PRO A 121 4.54 9.36 6.32
CA PRO A 121 5.07 9.15 7.67
C PRO A 121 4.11 8.25 8.45
N VAL A 122 4.65 7.32 9.21
CA VAL A 122 3.87 6.44 10.08
C VAL A 122 4.04 6.92 11.51
N VAL A 123 2.93 7.18 12.17
CA VAL A 123 2.91 7.78 13.51
C VAL A 123 2.19 6.91 14.52
N ASN A 124 2.53 7.06 15.79
CA ASN A 124 1.79 6.44 16.90
C ASN A 124 0.58 7.30 17.30
N GLU A 125 -0.14 6.86 18.34
CA GLU A 125 -1.31 7.56 18.90
C GLU A 125 -1.00 8.98 19.43
N THR A 126 0.27 9.28 19.71
CA THR A 126 0.74 10.61 20.16
C THR A 126 1.32 11.44 19.01
N GLU A 127 1.09 11.02 17.77
CA GLU A 127 1.58 11.64 16.53
C GLU A 127 3.11 11.64 16.37
N MET A 128 3.85 10.86 17.17
CA MET A 128 5.30 10.73 17.04
C MET A 128 5.66 9.84 15.87
N LEU A 129 6.71 10.21 15.12
CA LEU A 129 7.20 9.46 13.98
C LEU A 129 7.75 8.09 14.41
N LEU A 130 7.18 7.01 13.83
CA LEU A 130 7.62 5.63 14.01
C LEU A 130 8.39 5.09 12.79
N GLY A 131 8.02 5.55 11.61
CA GLY A 131 8.53 5.03 10.36
C GLY A 131 8.04 5.86 9.17
N ILE A 132 8.37 5.38 7.96
CA ILE A 132 7.87 5.93 6.71
C ILE A 132 7.54 4.77 5.76
N VAL A 133 6.46 4.88 5.01
CA VAL A 133 6.08 3.94 3.96
C VAL A 133 5.90 4.67 2.65
N SER A 134 6.39 4.10 1.56
CA SER A 134 6.28 4.63 0.20
C SER A 134 5.41 3.74 -0.69
N ARG A 135 5.01 4.25 -1.87
CA ARG A 135 4.34 3.43 -2.91
C ARG A 135 5.14 2.19 -3.27
N SER A 136 6.48 2.29 -3.32
CA SER A 136 7.37 1.16 -3.60
C SER A 136 7.29 0.07 -2.53
N ASP A 137 7.13 0.47 -1.26
CA ASP A 137 7.01 -0.48 -0.16
C ASP A 137 5.67 -1.23 -0.21
N LEU A 138 4.58 -0.52 -0.54
CA LEU A 138 3.28 -1.14 -0.76
C LEU A 138 3.29 -2.13 -1.93
N LEU A 139 4.01 -1.82 -3.01
CA LEU A 139 4.12 -2.71 -4.16
C LEU A 139 4.86 -4.02 -3.85
N ARG A 140 5.68 -4.06 -2.79
CA ARG A 140 6.39 -5.28 -2.40
C ARG A 140 5.47 -6.45 -2.06
N VAL A 141 4.22 -6.21 -1.65
CA VAL A 141 3.27 -7.29 -1.39
C VAL A 141 2.95 -8.09 -2.66
N PHE A 142 3.01 -7.45 -3.84
CA PHE A 142 2.79 -8.11 -5.14
C PHE A 142 4.03 -8.86 -5.66
N LEU A 143 5.16 -8.78 -4.97
CA LEU A 143 6.38 -9.56 -5.31
C LEU A 143 6.41 -10.91 -4.58
N ARG A 144 5.32 -11.31 -3.92
CA ARG A 144 5.21 -12.63 -3.30
C ARG A 144 5.22 -13.72 -4.38
N GLN A 145 5.84 -14.84 -4.06
CA GLN A 145 5.85 -16.00 -4.94
C GLN A 145 4.46 -16.63 -5.02
N ASP A 146 4.02 -17.01 -6.21
CA ASP A 146 2.72 -17.63 -6.46
C ASP A 146 2.48 -18.84 -5.55
N LYS A 147 3.52 -19.66 -5.33
CA LYS A 147 3.46 -20.81 -4.43
C LYS A 147 3.07 -20.41 -2.99
N ALA A 148 3.63 -19.33 -2.47
CA ALA A 148 3.30 -18.86 -1.12
C ALA A 148 1.87 -18.30 -1.03
N ILE A 149 1.39 -17.66 -2.09
CA ILE A 149 0.00 -17.20 -2.21
C ILE A 149 -0.94 -18.40 -2.26
N GLN A 150 -0.63 -19.41 -3.08
CA GLN A 150 -1.43 -20.63 -3.23
C GLN A 150 -1.52 -21.43 -1.91
N GLU A 151 -0.40 -21.57 -1.20
CA GLU A 151 -0.36 -22.24 0.10
C GLU A 151 -1.22 -21.51 1.15
N GLU A 152 -1.18 -20.19 1.17
CA GLU A 152 -2.01 -19.38 2.07
C GLU A 152 -3.50 -19.50 1.73
N ILE A 153 -3.87 -19.38 0.45
CA ILE A 153 -5.26 -19.55 -0.01
C ILE A 153 -5.77 -20.94 0.37
N SER A 154 -4.99 -21.99 0.10
CA SER A 154 -5.39 -23.37 0.39
C SER A 154 -5.61 -23.58 1.88
N ARG A 155 -4.73 -23.06 2.72
CA ARG A 155 -4.81 -23.23 4.18
C ARG A 155 -5.85 -22.31 4.83
N GLU A 156 -5.80 -21.01 4.53
CA GLU A 156 -6.57 -20.00 5.26
C GLU A 156 -7.95 -19.74 4.65
N VAL A 157 -8.08 -19.81 3.34
CA VAL A 157 -9.36 -19.55 2.67
C VAL A 157 -10.12 -20.88 2.50
N ILE A 158 -9.58 -21.80 1.73
CA ILE A 158 -10.25 -23.06 1.39
C ILE A 158 -10.38 -23.94 2.64
N GLY A 159 -9.31 -24.09 3.42
CA GLY A 159 -9.33 -24.91 4.64
C GLY A 159 -10.34 -24.44 5.69
N ARG A 160 -10.55 -23.13 5.85
CA ARG A 160 -11.57 -22.58 6.77
C ARG A 160 -12.99 -22.72 6.22
N THR A 161 -13.16 -22.61 4.91
CA THR A 161 -14.47 -22.68 4.27
C THR A 161 -14.87 -24.11 3.87
N ALA A 162 -13.96 -25.08 3.94
CA ALA A 162 -14.24 -26.48 3.63
C ALA A 162 -15.41 -27.05 4.45
N ARG A 163 -15.51 -26.68 5.74
CA ARG A 163 -16.63 -27.08 6.63
C ARG A 163 -17.95 -26.41 6.30
N LEU A 164 -17.91 -25.35 5.47
CA LEU A 164 -19.07 -24.57 5.06
C LEU A 164 -19.59 -24.99 3.66
N GLY A 165 -19.03 -26.08 3.10
CA GLY A 165 -19.45 -26.56 1.79
C GLY A 165 -18.50 -26.23 0.65
N ALA A 166 -17.25 -25.88 0.94
CA ALA A 166 -16.21 -25.62 -0.05
C ALA A 166 -15.09 -26.69 -0.07
N ALA A 167 -15.37 -27.90 0.41
CA ALA A 167 -14.38 -28.97 0.52
C ALA A 167 -13.83 -29.46 -0.83
N GLY A 168 -14.57 -29.25 -1.91
CA GLY A 168 -14.18 -29.62 -3.28
C GLY A 168 -13.48 -28.51 -4.06
N VAL A 169 -13.15 -27.38 -3.42
CA VAL A 169 -12.52 -26.23 -4.08
C VAL A 169 -11.00 -26.34 -4.04
N THR A 170 -10.35 -26.04 -5.17
CA THR A 170 -8.91 -25.90 -5.31
C THR A 170 -8.56 -24.54 -5.90
N ALA A 171 -7.33 -24.09 -5.69
CA ALA A 171 -6.83 -22.82 -6.22
C ALA A 171 -5.51 -23.02 -6.93
N ASP A 172 -5.39 -22.48 -8.14
CA ASP A 172 -4.13 -22.32 -8.86
C ASP A 172 -3.75 -20.85 -8.91
N VAL A 173 -2.46 -20.56 -8.81
CA VAL A 173 -1.94 -19.18 -8.81
C VAL A 173 -0.82 -19.06 -9.83
N ILE A 174 -0.97 -18.12 -10.76
CA ILE A 174 0.02 -17.78 -11.79
C ILE A 174 0.12 -16.25 -11.88
N GLN A 175 1.30 -15.68 -11.63
CA GLN A 175 1.54 -14.23 -11.63
C GLN A 175 0.56 -13.46 -10.72
N GLY A 176 0.25 -13.99 -9.55
CA GLY A 176 -0.73 -13.42 -8.63
C GLY A 176 -2.18 -13.54 -9.08
N GLN A 177 -2.46 -14.14 -10.23
CA GLN A 177 -3.82 -14.42 -10.69
C GLN A 177 -4.28 -15.76 -10.12
N VAL A 178 -5.36 -15.74 -9.37
CA VAL A 178 -5.96 -16.92 -8.72
C VAL A 178 -7.07 -17.44 -9.58
N ALA A 179 -7.03 -18.75 -9.88
CA ALA A 179 -8.13 -19.47 -10.50
C ALA A 179 -8.69 -20.49 -9.50
N LEU A 180 -9.97 -20.35 -9.13
CA LEU A 180 -10.68 -21.28 -8.26
C LEU A 180 -11.42 -22.31 -9.10
N HIS A 181 -11.22 -23.59 -8.80
CA HIS A 181 -11.86 -24.71 -9.48
C HIS A 181 -12.55 -25.64 -8.50
N GLY A 182 -13.58 -26.34 -8.95
CA GLY A 182 -14.23 -27.38 -8.16
C GLY A 182 -15.71 -27.17 -7.93
N SER A 183 -16.20 -27.56 -6.76
CA SER A 183 -17.62 -27.46 -6.42
C SER A 183 -17.85 -26.87 -5.04
N VAL A 184 -18.98 -26.19 -4.90
CA VAL A 184 -19.50 -25.64 -3.65
C VAL A 184 -20.89 -26.16 -3.38
N ASP A 185 -21.21 -26.47 -2.12
CA ASP A 185 -22.53 -26.97 -1.74
C ASP A 185 -23.61 -25.88 -1.89
N GLU A 186 -23.19 -24.61 -1.60
CA GLU A 186 -24.08 -23.46 -1.74
C GLU A 186 -23.50 -22.42 -2.70
N PRO A 187 -24.25 -22.01 -3.74
CA PRO A 187 -23.79 -20.97 -4.69
C PRO A 187 -23.42 -19.63 -4.01
N LEU A 188 -24.01 -19.32 -2.86
CA LEU A 188 -23.70 -18.11 -2.07
C LEU A 188 -22.27 -18.09 -1.51
N LEU A 189 -21.58 -19.23 -1.44
CA LEU A 189 -20.18 -19.30 -1.00
C LEU A 189 -19.21 -18.77 -2.04
N THR A 190 -19.54 -18.82 -3.33
CA THR A 190 -18.66 -18.36 -4.43
C THR A 190 -18.21 -16.90 -4.25
N PRO A 191 -19.11 -15.91 -4.07
CA PRO A 191 -18.68 -14.52 -3.89
C PRO A 191 -17.90 -14.31 -2.59
N VAL A 192 -18.12 -15.11 -1.57
CA VAL A 192 -17.37 -15.08 -0.31
C VAL A 192 -15.94 -15.57 -0.55
N LEU A 193 -15.78 -16.71 -1.21
CA LEU A 193 -14.46 -17.27 -1.57
C LEU A 193 -13.66 -16.30 -2.44
N VAL A 194 -14.28 -15.75 -3.48
CA VAL A 194 -13.65 -14.76 -4.36
C VAL A 194 -13.15 -13.56 -3.56
N ARG A 195 -13.99 -13.00 -2.68
CA ARG A 195 -13.59 -11.86 -1.82
C ARG A 195 -12.46 -12.22 -0.86
N MET A 196 -12.52 -13.41 -0.25
CA MET A 196 -11.48 -13.88 0.67
C MET A 196 -10.17 -14.10 -0.07
N CYS A 197 -10.17 -14.70 -1.26
CA CYS A 197 -8.96 -14.84 -2.07
C CYS A 197 -8.40 -13.49 -2.52
N ALA A 198 -9.25 -12.56 -2.96
CA ALA A 198 -8.86 -11.22 -3.38
C ALA A 198 -8.25 -10.38 -2.24
N SER A 199 -8.50 -10.76 -0.99
CA SER A 199 -7.92 -10.09 0.18
C SER A 199 -6.57 -10.67 0.62
N VAL A 200 -6.07 -11.72 -0.02
CA VAL A 200 -4.74 -12.28 0.26
C VAL A 200 -3.67 -11.41 -0.38
N ASP A 201 -2.65 -11.04 0.39
CA ASP A 201 -1.54 -10.22 -0.09
C ASP A 201 -0.85 -10.85 -1.30
N GLY A 202 -0.69 -10.05 -2.36
CA GLY A 202 -0.06 -10.48 -3.61
C GLY A 202 -1.04 -10.96 -4.68
N VAL A 203 -2.31 -11.14 -4.35
CA VAL A 203 -3.35 -11.47 -5.34
C VAL A 203 -3.66 -10.24 -6.20
N VAL A 204 -3.56 -10.42 -7.53
CA VAL A 204 -3.86 -9.40 -8.54
C VAL A 204 -5.29 -9.50 -9.04
N SER A 205 -5.77 -10.72 -9.25
CA SER A 205 -7.13 -11.00 -9.69
C SER A 205 -7.59 -12.40 -9.27
N VAL A 206 -8.90 -12.60 -9.20
CA VAL A 206 -9.50 -13.90 -8.90
C VAL A 206 -10.51 -14.21 -9.99
N SER A 207 -10.37 -15.36 -10.62
CA SER A 207 -11.35 -15.97 -11.52
C SER A 207 -11.90 -17.25 -10.88
N GLU A 208 -13.10 -17.66 -11.26
CA GLU A 208 -13.75 -18.84 -10.67
C GLU A 208 -14.41 -19.69 -11.76
N ASP A 209 -14.26 -21.02 -11.62
CA ASP A 209 -15.00 -22.04 -12.34
C ASP A 209 -15.53 -23.04 -11.29
N LEU A 210 -16.48 -22.53 -10.47
CA LEU A 210 -17.08 -23.27 -9.37
C LEU A 210 -18.49 -23.74 -9.75
N LYS A 211 -18.76 -25.03 -9.58
CA LYS A 211 -20.05 -25.63 -9.87
C LYS A 211 -20.78 -25.94 -8.57
N PRO A 212 -22.13 -25.92 -8.56
CA PRO A 212 -22.89 -26.47 -7.44
C PRO A 212 -22.56 -27.97 -7.27
N ALA A 213 -22.29 -28.38 -6.04
CA ALA A 213 -22.12 -29.80 -5.77
C ALA A 213 -23.44 -30.52 -6.11
N MET A 214 -23.36 -31.58 -6.90
CA MET A 214 -24.54 -32.40 -7.18
C MET A 214 -24.98 -33.04 -5.86
N ALA A 215 -26.23 -32.78 -5.43
CA ALA A 215 -26.83 -33.49 -4.30
C ALA A 215 -26.71 -34.99 -4.56
N ALA A 216 -26.06 -35.71 -3.64
CA ALA A 216 -26.05 -37.17 -3.71
C ALA A 216 -27.49 -37.64 -3.75
N GLY A 217 -27.90 -38.19 -4.89
CA GLY A 217 -29.24 -38.75 -5.05
C GLY A 217 -29.50 -39.76 -3.94
N PRO A 218 -30.74 -39.93 -3.47
CA PRO A 218 -31.08 -40.90 -2.44
C PRO A 218 -30.64 -42.28 -2.89
N ALA A 219 -29.85 -42.97 -2.07
CA ALA A 219 -29.46 -44.36 -2.29
C ALA A 219 -30.74 -45.18 -2.49
N GLU A 220 -30.92 -45.69 -3.71
CA GLU A 220 -32.01 -46.62 -3.97
C GLU A 220 -31.87 -47.82 -3.03
N GLY A 221 -32.75 -47.88 -2.06
CA GLY A 221 -32.88 -49.00 -1.18
C GLY A 221 -33.22 -50.26 -2.00
N SER A 222 -32.24 -51.14 -2.17
CA SER A 222 -32.44 -52.48 -2.68
C SER A 222 -33.45 -53.22 -1.77
N GLY A 223 -34.69 -53.17 -2.13
CA GLY A 223 -35.71 -54.06 -1.59
C GLY A 223 -35.46 -55.48 -2.10
N ALA A 224 -34.93 -56.34 -1.26
CA ALA A 224 -34.93 -57.78 -1.50
C ALA A 224 -36.30 -58.32 -1.07
N HIS A 225 -37.10 -58.77 -2.04
CA HIS A 225 -38.20 -59.68 -1.86
C HIS A 225 -37.61 -61.08 -1.73
N SER A 226 -37.99 -61.78 -0.69
CA SER A 226 -38.52 -63.18 -0.65
C SER A 226 -38.89 -63.58 0.74
#